data_e5f53c050fef5b1cb4aa9222330ef835
#
_entry.id   e5f53c050fef5b1cb4aa9222330ef835
#
_cell.length_a   1.000
_cell.length_b   1.000
_cell.length_c   1.000
_cell.angle_alpha   90.00
_cell.angle_beta   90.00
_cell.angle_gamma   90.00
#
_symmetry.space_group_name_H-M   'P 1'
#
loop_
_entity.id
_entity.type
_entity.pdbx_description
1 polymer ?
#
loop_
_entity_poly.entity_id
_entity_poly.type
_entity_poly.pdbx_seq_one_letter_code
_entity_poly.pdbx_strand_id
1 'polypeptide(L)'
;MVAGLEEVRRRSLLYTDIDDDELVRQHSPLMSPLVWDLAHVGNFEDLWLVRALGAQDATRSGLDDIYDAFRHGRASRAALALLGPAGARAYLREVRGRALDLLDRFGPLPDDPAHSLTIPHALPVGIGIATEPGAAPPVPAGTSPTGTGTPSGAAARATEGSPLDADADAHDRLLTRGFVYGMVIQHEHQHAETMLATHQLRAGPPLLDVGATPAPGRVVPRREVLVPAGPFTLGTSHDPWAYDNERPAHRVELPAFWIDTLPVSNRAQMAFIDAGGYDDPRLWSPAGWEWRQQEGAHAPAFWWRDGGIWLRRRFGRIEPVPPDEPVQHVCWYEAEAHARWAGRRLPTEAEWEKAATHDPVTRRSRRYPWGDTAPTPDHANLGNRTSGPAPLGAYPTGASPCGAEHMIGDVWEWTASGFTPYPGFRSHPYREYSEVFFPKSGETSAFRVLRGGSWATGVPAIRATFRNWDYPIRRQIFAGFRLARDAE
;
A
#
# COMPACT_ATOMS: atom_id res chain seq x y z
N MET A 1 -21.38 -6.55 0.84
CA MET A 1 -20.56 -6.80 -0.35
C MET A 1 -20.97 -5.92 -1.51
N VAL A 2 -22.21 -5.97 -2.00
CA VAL A 2 -22.69 -5.11 -3.11
C VAL A 2 -22.36 -3.64 -2.89
N ALA A 3 -22.71 -3.06 -1.76
CA ALA A 3 -22.43 -1.65 -1.45
C ALA A 3 -20.92 -1.31 -1.51
N GLY A 4 -20.04 -2.23 -1.10
CA GLY A 4 -18.59 -2.04 -1.20
C GLY A 4 -18.09 -2.05 -2.64
N LEU A 5 -18.59 -2.97 -3.46
CA LEU A 5 -18.28 -3.04 -4.88
C LEU A 5 -18.77 -1.79 -5.63
N GLU A 6 -19.97 -1.30 -5.33
CA GLU A 6 -20.53 -0.09 -5.95
C GLU A 6 -19.77 1.17 -5.54
N GLU A 7 -19.45 1.30 -4.25
CA GLU A 7 -18.72 2.47 -3.73
C GLU A 7 -17.33 2.59 -4.36
N VAL A 8 -16.56 1.50 -4.43
CA VAL A 8 -15.21 1.57 -5.00
C VAL A 8 -15.25 1.84 -6.49
N ARG A 9 -16.22 1.25 -7.24
CA ARG A 9 -16.41 1.52 -8.66
C ARG A 9 -16.78 2.97 -8.94
N ARG A 10 -17.66 3.52 -8.11
CA ARG A 10 -18.02 4.95 -8.20
C ARG A 10 -16.80 5.85 -8.05
N ARG A 11 -15.86 5.50 -7.19
CA ARG A 11 -14.58 6.23 -7.05
C ARG A 11 -13.70 6.11 -8.28
N SER A 12 -13.49 4.90 -8.78
CA SER A 12 -12.69 4.67 -9.98
C SER A 12 -13.24 5.46 -11.18
N LEU A 13 -14.57 5.48 -11.33
CA LEU A 13 -15.23 6.26 -12.37
C LEU A 13 -15.08 7.76 -12.15
N LEU A 14 -15.18 8.26 -10.91
CA LEU A 14 -14.98 9.69 -10.60
C LEU A 14 -13.57 10.17 -10.97
N TYR A 15 -12.53 9.37 -10.70
CA TYR A 15 -11.15 9.74 -11.02
C TYR A 15 -10.82 9.60 -12.51
N THR A 16 -11.68 8.94 -13.27
CA THR A 16 -11.55 8.73 -14.72
C THR A 16 -12.64 9.45 -15.53
N ASP A 17 -13.41 10.33 -14.89
CA ASP A 17 -14.37 11.24 -15.54
C ASP A 17 -13.65 12.51 -16.01
N ILE A 18 -12.78 12.34 -16.99
CA ILE A 18 -11.95 13.36 -17.62
C ILE A 18 -11.95 13.16 -19.13
N ASP A 19 -11.39 14.11 -19.86
CA ASP A 19 -11.28 14.02 -21.32
C ASP A 19 -10.58 12.71 -21.75
N ASP A 20 -11.08 12.11 -22.82
CA ASP A 20 -10.59 10.84 -23.34
C ASP A 20 -9.10 10.88 -23.72
N ASP A 21 -8.61 12.02 -24.22
CA ASP A 21 -7.18 12.23 -24.54
C ASP A 21 -6.30 12.21 -23.27
N GLU A 22 -6.79 12.78 -22.19
CA GLU A 22 -6.09 12.73 -20.88
C GLU A 22 -6.14 11.32 -20.28
N LEU A 23 -7.23 10.59 -20.49
CA LEU A 23 -7.41 9.24 -19.97
C LEU A 23 -6.44 8.23 -20.61
N VAL A 24 -6.14 8.37 -21.92
CA VAL A 24 -5.22 7.48 -22.64
C VAL A 24 -3.75 7.92 -22.52
N ARG A 25 -3.50 9.14 -22.08
CA ARG A 25 -2.14 9.69 -21.99
C ARG A 25 -1.36 9.07 -20.83
N GLN A 26 -0.13 8.65 -21.10
CA GLN A 26 0.81 8.31 -20.04
C GLN A 26 1.50 9.58 -19.52
N HIS A 27 1.12 10.02 -18.32
CA HIS A 27 1.64 11.25 -17.72
C HIS A 27 3.04 11.09 -17.13
N SER A 28 3.45 9.87 -16.86
CA SER A 28 4.77 9.53 -16.33
C SER A 28 5.08 8.06 -16.61
N PRO A 29 6.33 7.70 -16.92
CA PRO A 29 6.73 6.29 -17.03
C PRO A 29 6.60 5.52 -15.71
N LEU A 30 6.45 6.23 -14.58
CA LEU A 30 6.22 5.63 -13.27
C LEU A 30 4.78 5.12 -13.08
N MET A 31 3.84 5.55 -13.92
CA MET A 31 2.42 5.24 -13.80
C MET A 31 1.85 4.78 -15.14
N SER A 32 0.81 3.96 -15.09
CA SER A 32 0.04 3.57 -16.27
C SER A 32 -0.80 4.73 -16.80
N PRO A 33 -1.24 4.69 -18.09
CA PRO A 33 -2.39 5.49 -18.50
C PRO A 33 -3.61 5.15 -17.63
N LEU A 34 -4.42 6.15 -17.28
CA LEU A 34 -5.60 5.95 -16.45
C LEU A 34 -6.61 4.95 -17.05
N VAL A 35 -6.70 4.90 -18.38
CA VAL A 35 -7.55 3.93 -19.09
C VAL A 35 -7.09 2.49 -18.88
N TRP A 36 -5.77 2.27 -18.69
CA TRP A 36 -5.25 0.95 -18.36
C TRP A 36 -5.70 0.53 -16.96
N ASP A 37 -5.53 1.41 -15.95
CA ASP A 37 -5.98 1.12 -14.57
C ASP A 37 -7.49 0.84 -14.54
N LEU A 38 -8.27 1.62 -15.29
CA LEU A 38 -9.72 1.45 -15.39
C LEU A 38 -10.11 0.06 -15.92
N ALA A 39 -9.50 -0.40 -17.02
CA ALA A 39 -9.80 -1.71 -17.59
C ALA A 39 -9.19 -2.85 -16.76
N HIS A 40 -8.03 -2.63 -16.13
CA HIS A 40 -7.36 -3.61 -15.28
C HIS A 40 -8.20 -3.99 -14.05
N VAL A 41 -8.80 -3.03 -13.35
CA VAL A 41 -9.69 -3.34 -12.21
C VAL A 41 -10.91 -4.16 -12.67
N GLY A 42 -11.43 -3.91 -13.88
CA GLY A 42 -12.49 -4.73 -14.48
C GLY A 42 -12.01 -6.15 -14.82
N ASN A 43 -10.81 -6.28 -15.37
CA ASN A 43 -10.25 -7.59 -15.69
C ASN A 43 -9.97 -8.42 -14.43
N PHE A 44 -9.52 -7.80 -13.36
CA PHE A 44 -9.34 -8.45 -12.07
C PHE A 44 -10.67 -8.92 -11.46
N GLU A 45 -11.72 -8.09 -11.53
CA GLU A 45 -13.06 -8.48 -11.09
C GLU A 45 -13.63 -9.62 -11.94
N ASP A 46 -13.48 -9.57 -13.26
CA ASP A 46 -13.90 -10.64 -14.17
C ASP A 46 -13.21 -11.97 -13.83
N LEU A 47 -11.88 -11.91 -13.64
CA LEU A 47 -11.09 -13.08 -13.30
C LEU A 47 -11.59 -13.77 -12.02
N TRP A 48 -11.76 -12.99 -10.95
CA TRP A 48 -12.01 -13.57 -9.63
C TRP A 48 -13.49 -13.81 -9.33
N LEU A 49 -14.39 -12.90 -9.71
CA LEU A 49 -15.81 -13.05 -9.40
C LEU A 49 -16.57 -13.78 -10.52
N VAL A 50 -16.32 -13.44 -11.77
CA VAL A 50 -17.08 -14.04 -12.88
C VAL A 50 -16.54 -15.42 -13.22
N ARG A 51 -15.22 -15.54 -13.41
CA ARG A 51 -14.61 -16.79 -13.87
C ARG A 51 -14.28 -17.74 -12.73
N ALA A 52 -13.47 -17.32 -11.77
CA ALA A 52 -13.02 -18.22 -10.70
C ALA A 52 -14.16 -18.61 -9.76
N LEU A 53 -14.96 -17.64 -9.29
CA LEU A 53 -16.10 -17.91 -8.41
C LEU A 53 -17.32 -18.41 -9.19
N GLY A 54 -17.68 -17.73 -10.28
CA GLY A 54 -18.91 -17.98 -11.05
C GLY A 54 -18.80 -19.12 -12.05
N ALA A 55 -17.59 -19.68 -12.27
CA ALA A 55 -17.31 -20.72 -13.29
C ALA A 55 -17.86 -20.38 -14.68
N GLN A 56 -17.82 -19.09 -15.05
CA GLN A 56 -18.29 -18.58 -16.34
C GLN A 56 -17.11 -18.27 -17.25
N ASP A 57 -17.38 -18.17 -18.54
CA ASP A 57 -16.40 -17.69 -19.52
C ASP A 57 -16.04 -16.22 -19.28
N ALA A 58 -14.84 -15.82 -19.72
CA ALA A 58 -14.41 -14.43 -19.70
C ALA A 58 -15.44 -13.51 -20.36
N THR A 59 -15.72 -12.36 -19.74
CA THR A 59 -16.66 -11.36 -20.31
C THR A 59 -16.20 -10.90 -21.69
N ARG A 60 -14.88 -10.74 -21.86
CA ARG A 60 -14.25 -10.50 -23.16
C ARG A 60 -12.96 -11.29 -23.26
N SER A 61 -12.76 -12.02 -24.35
CA SER A 61 -11.54 -12.78 -24.60
C SER A 61 -10.37 -11.88 -24.98
N GLY A 62 -9.14 -12.33 -24.69
CA GLY A 62 -7.89 -11.70 -25.14
C GLY A 62 -7.46 -10.48 -24.33
N LEU A 63 -8.12 -10.17 -23.21
CA LEU A 63 -7.76 -9.02 -22.37
C LEU A 63 -6.73 -9.36 -21.28
N ASP A 64 -6.64 -10.63 -20.87
CA ASP A 64 -5.77 -11.05 -19.76
C ASP A 64 -4.31 -10.66 -19.99
N ASP A 65 -3.78 -10.93 -21.19
CA ASP A 65 -2.40 -10.58 -21.51
C ASP A 65 -2.13 -9.08 -21.50
N ILE A 66 -3.11 -8.27 -21.89
CA ILE A 66 -2.99 -6.79 -21.97
C ILE A 66 -3.01 -6.18 -20.57
N TYR A 67 -3.88 -6.70 -19.70
CA TYR A 67 -4.10 -6.17 -18.36
C TYR A 67 -3.40 -6.97 -17.27
N ASP A 68 -2.47 -7.87 -17.62
CA ASP A 68 -1.57 -8.51 -16.67
C ASP A 68 -0.47 -7.53 -16.23
N ALA A 69 -0.53 -7.14 -14.98
CA ALA A 69 0.40 -6.20 -14.39
C ALA A 69 1.84 -6.73 -14.31
N PHE A 70 2.06 -8.04 -14.32
CA PHE A 70 3.37 -8.68 -14.27
C PHE A 70 4.04 -8.84 -15.62
N ARG A 71 3.26 -8.92 -16.69
CA ARG A 71 3.79 -9.05 -18.04
C ARG A 71 4.29 -7.72 -18.61
N HIS A 72 3.64 -6.63 -18.23
CA HIS A 72 3.88 -5.32 -18.82
C HIS A 72 4.25 -4.27 -17.78
N GLY A 73 5.51 -3.81 -17.82
CA GLY A 73 5.99 -2.70 -17.02
C GLY A 73 5.20 -1.42 -17.25
N ARG A 74 4.98 -0.62 -16.18
CA ARG A 74 4.18 0.62 -16.27
C ARG A 74 4.60 1.50 -17.43
N ALA A 75 5.91 1.64 -17.67
CA ALA A 75 6.47 2.45 -18.74
C ALA A 75 6.07 1.98 -20.16
N SER A 76 5.77 0.69 -20.33
CA SER A 76 5.43 0.10 -21.64
C SER A 76 3.91 0.01 -21.90
N ARG A 77 3.07 0.25 -20.91
CA ARG A 77 1.62 0.04 -21.00
C ARG A 77 0.93 0.93 -22.02
N ALA A 78 1.43 2.13 -22.26
CA ALA A 78 0.89 3.03 -23.30
C ALA A 78 1.01 2.49 -24.73
N ALA A 79 1.94 1.54 -24.95
CA ALA A 79 2.16 0.94 -26.28
C ALA A 79 1.29 -0.31 -26.52
N LEU A 80 0.51 -0.76 -25.53
CA LEU A 80 -0.35 -1.93 -25.67
C LEU A 80 -1.63 -1.58 -26.44
N ALA A 81 -2.30 -2.60 -26.98
CA ALA A 81 -3.59 -2.47 -27.63
C ALA A 81 -4.73 -2.32 -26.61
N LEU A 82 -4.71 -1.20 -25.87
CA LEU A 82 -5.66 -0.93 -24.80
C LEU A 82 -7.09 -0.78 -25.32
N LEU A 83 -8.07 -1.11 -24.49
CA LEU A 83 -9.43 -0.65 -24.72
C LEU A 83 -9.46 0.88 -24.69
N GLY A 84 -10.09 1.48 -25.69
CA GLY A 84 -10.33 2.93 -25.63
C GLY A 84 -11.30 3.28 -24.48
N PRO A 85 -11.41 4.57 -24.09
CA PRO A 85 -12.19 5.01 -22.96
C PRO A 85 -13.63 4.49 -22.91
N ALA A 86 -14.36 4.58 -24.00
CA ALA A 86 -15.73 4.05 -24.10
C ALA A 86 -15.78 2.52 -23.94
N GLY A 87 -14.78 1.81 -24.54
CA GLY A 87 -14.64 0.36 -24.45
C GLY A 87 -14.32 -0.11 -23.04
N ALA A 88 -13.44 0.59 -22.33
CA ALA A 88 -13.09 0.31 -20.94
C ALA A 88 -14.31 0.52 -20.01
N ARG A 89 -15.01 1.63 -20.14
CA ARG A 89 -16.24 1.91 -19.37
C ARG A 89 -17.36 0.90 -19.66
N ALA A 90 -17.51 0.45 -20.92
CA ALA A 90 -18.46 -0.61 -21.27
C ALA A 90 -18.08 -1.95 -20.64
N TYR A 91 -16.80 -2.33 -20.74
CA TYR A 91 -16.28 -3.56 -20.14
C TYR A 91 -16.52 -3.61 -18.63
N LEU A 92 -16.23 -2.54 -17.92
CA LEU A 92 -16.50 -2.43 -16.48
C LEU A 92 -17.98 -2.65 -16.13
N ARG A 93 -18.91 -2.08 -16.92
CA ARG A 93 -20.35 -2.28 -16.67
C ARG A 93 -20.79 -3.73 -16.93
N GLU A 94 -20.27 -4.34 -18.00
CA GLU A 94 -20.56 -5.75 -18.35
C GLU A 94 -20.08 -6.69 -17.25
N VAL A 95 -18.84 -6.55 -16.80
CA VAL A 95 -18.26 -7.36 -15.71
C VAL A 95 -19.04 -7.18 -14.42
N ARG A 96 -19.31 -5.94 -14.00
CA ARG A 96 -20.04 -5.65 -12.78
C ARG A 96 -21.47 -6.21 -12.81
N GLY A 97 -22.17 -6.12 -13.93
CA GLY A 97 -23.50 -6.72 -14.09
C GLY A 97 -23.46 -8.23 -13.82
N ARG A 98 -22.51 -8.94 -14.43
CA ARG A 98 -22.34 -10.39 -14.24
C ARG A 98 -21.93 -10.74 -12.79
N ALA A 99 -21.05 -9.96 -12.17
CA ALA A 99 -20.65 -10.17 -10.78
C ALA A 99 -21.81 -9.98 -9.80
N LEU A 100 -22.68 -9.00 -10.02
CA LEU A 100 -23.88 -8.78 -9.22
C LEU A 100 -24.91 -9.89 -9.41
N ASP A 101 -25.16 -10.35 -10.66
CA ASP A 101 -26.05 -11.49 -10.95
C ASP A 101 -25.59 -12.76 -10.23
N LEU A 102 -24.27 -12.95 -10.08
CA LEU A 102 -23.73 -14.09 -9.32
C LEU A 102 -23.98 -13.94 -7.82
N LEU A 103 -23.78 -12.73 -7.27
CA LEU A 103 -24.09 -12.47 -5.86
C LEU A 103 -25.57 -12.74 -5.53
N ASP A 104 -26.47 -12.35 -6.42
CA ASP A 104 -27.91 -12.60 -6.24
C ASP A 104 -28.24 -14.10 -6.27
N ARG A 105 -27.55 -14.88 -7.11
CA ARG A 105 -27.75 -16.34 -7.21
C ARG A 105 -27.20 -17.12 -6.01
N PHE A 106 -26.01 -16.71 -5.51
CA PHE A 106 -25.38 -17.41 -4.39
C PHE A 106 -25.98 -17.03 -3.04
N GLY A 107 -26.72 -15.92 -2.97
CA GLY A 107 -27.26 -15.40 -1.71
C GLY A 107 -26.14 -14.89 -0.78
N PRO A 108 -26.48 -14.58 0.48
CA PRO A 108 -25.48 -14.23 1.47
C PRO A 108 -24.52 -15.41 1.69
N LEU A 109 -23.22 -15.17 1.53
CA LEU A 109 -22.22 -16.19 1.82
C LEU A 109 -22.31 -16.60 3.29
N PRO A 110 -22.22 -17.91 3.59
CA PRO A 110 -22.34 -18.39 4.97
C PRO A 110 -21.24 -17.80 5.86
N ASP A 111 -21.65 -17.36 7.03
CA ASP A 111 -20.73 -16.94 8.11
C ASP A 111 -19.98 -18.16 8.72
N ASP A 112 -20.45 -19.38 8.46
CA ASP A 112 -19.93 -20.63 8.99
C ASP A 112 -19.00 -21.32 7.98
N PRO A 113 -17.75 -21.63 8.35
CA PRO A 113 -16.81 -22.35 7.49
C PRO A 113 -17.24 -23.80 7.15
N ALA A 114 -18.30 -24.32 7.77
CA ALA A 114 -18.80 -25.68 7.54
C ALA A 114 -19.74 -25.82 6.32
N HIS A 115 -20.17 -24.73 5.69
CA HIS A 115 -20.99 -24.78 4.49
C HIS A 115 -20.13 -24.54 3.24
N SER A 116 -19.61 -25.63 2.68
CA SER A 116 -18.89 -25.65 1.40
C SER A 116 -19.87 -25.59 0.23
N LEU A 117 -19.73 -24.57 -0.62
CA LEU A 117 -20.31 -24.56 -1.96
C LEU A 117 -19.33 -25.31 -2.86
N THR A 118 -19.69 -26.49 -3.33
CA THR A 118 -18.87 -27.28 -4.26
C THR A 118 -18.89 -26.60 -5.64
N ILE A 119 -17.84 -25.89 -6.01
CA ILE A 119 -17.67 -25.31 -7.34
C ILE A 119 -16.54 -26.06 -8.04
N PRO A 120 -16.80 -26.68 -9.20
CA PRO A 120 -15.74 -27.36 -9.95
C PRO A 120 -14.97 -26.31 -10.74
N HIS A 121 -13.66 -26.21 -10.59
CA HIS A 121 -12.68 -25.86 -11.64
C HIS A 121 -11.34 -25.37 -11.08
N ALA A 122 -10.27 -25.55 -11.87
CA ALA A 122 -8.91 -25.10 -11.57
C ALA A 122 -8.82 -23.56 -11.49
N LEU A 123 -8.10 -23.05 -10.50
CA LEU A 123 -7.84 -21.62 -10.34
C LEU A 123 -7.02 -21.09 -11.53
N PRO A 124 -7.38 -19.91 -12.08
CA PRO A 124 -6.58 -19.29 -13.12
C PRO A 124 -5.22 -18.83 -12.55
N VAL A 125 -4.15 -19.15 -13.27
CA VAL A 125 -2.78 -18.74 -12.91
C VAL A 125 -2.57 -17.28 -13.31
N GLY A 126 -2.16 -16.48 -12.35
CA GLY A 126 -1.38 -15.26 -12.56
C GLY A 126 -2.09 -14.02 -13.07
N ILE A 127 -2.71 -13.25 -12.18
CA ILE A 127 -2.83 -11.77 -12.32
C ILE A 127 -2.59 -11.14 -10.95
N GLY A 128 -1.43 -10.52 -10.77
CA GLY A 128 -1.05 -9.91 -9.51
C GLY A 128 -1.28 -8.41 -9.46
N ILE A 129 -1.41 -7.92 -8.25
CA ILE A 129 -1.31 -6.48 -7.98
C ILE A 129 0.17 -6.14 -8.05
N ALA A 130 0.58 -5.46 -9.09
CA ALA A 130 1.95 -5.01 -9.18
C ALA A 130 2.10 -3.62 -8.58
N THR A 131 2.79 -3.56 -7.45
CA THR A 131 3.86 -2.58 -7.39
C THR A 131 5.00 -3.17 -8.23
N GLU A 132 5.01 -2.87 -9.53
CA GLU A 132 5.95 -3.50 -10.45
C GLU A 132 7.39 -3.19 -10.13
N PRO A 133 8.30 -4.10 -10.53
CA PRO A 133 9.66 -3.76 -10.82
C PRO A 133 9.71 -2.84 -12.06
N GLY A 134 9.52 -1.54 -11.86
CA GLY A 134 10.09 -0.58 -12.80
C GLY A 134 11.57 -0.90 -12.83
N ALA A 135 12.16 -1.03 -14.02
CA ALA A 135 13.57 -1.35 -14.18
C ALA A 135 14.40 -0.52 -13.20
N ALA A 136 14.99 -1.20 -12.22
CA ALA A 136 16.01 -0.59 -11.40
C ALA A 136 17.11 -0.11 -12.37
N PRO A 137 17.70 1.07 -12.17
CA PRO A 137 18.88 1.45 -12.91
C PRO A 137 19.94 0.36 -12.70
N PRO A 138 20.75 0.00 -13.71
CA PRO A 138 21.69 -1.09 -13.62
C PRO A 138 22.64 -0.86 -12.45
N VAL A 139 22.65 -1.77 -11.49
CA VAL A 139 23.66 -1.83 -10.43
C VAL A 139 24.97 -2.24 -11.10
N PRO A 140 26.10 -1.52 -10.92
CA PRO A 140 27.37 -1.94 -11.48
C PRO A 140 27.78 -3.29 -10.90
N ALA A 141 28.17 -4.21 -11.78
CA ALA A 141 28.59 -5.56 -11.46
C ALA A 141 29.85 -5.55 -10.57
N GLY A 142 29.67 -5.85 -9.30
CA GLY A 142 30.73 -6.17 -8.37
C GLY A 142 31.08 -7.65 -8.47
N THR A 143 32.33 -7.95 -8.70
CA THR A 143 32.96 -9.26 -8.88
C THR A 143 32.69 -10.23 -7.74
N SER A 144 32.20 -11.41 -8.09
CA SER A 144 32.01 -12.57 -7.18
C SER A 144 33.34 -13.26 -6.87
N PRO A 145 33.56 -13.74 -5.64
CA PRO A 145 34.52 -14.80 -5.39
C PRO A 145 33.82 -16.18 -5.37
N THR A 146 34.38 -17.06 -6.13
CA THR A 146 34.06 -18.50 -6.16
C THR A 146 34.38 -19.19 -4.83
N GLY A 147 33.44 -19.93 -4.28
CA GLY A 147 33.68 -20.80 -3.13
C GLY A 147 32.74 -22.03 -3.19
N THR A 148 33.33 -23.16 -3.53
CA THR A 148 32.74 -24.50 -3.53
C THR A 148 32.56 -25.04 -2.11
N GLY A 149 31.40 -25.58 -1.79
CA GLY A 149 31.20 -26.32 -0.54
C GLY A 149 29.78 -26.88 -0.41
N THR A 150 29.60 -28.15 -0.76
CA THR A 150 28.45 -28.97 -0.40
C THR A 150 28.47 -29.34 1.07
N PRO A 151 27.31 -29.40 1.73
CA PRO A 151 27.03 -30.54 2.60
C PRO A 151 25.66 -31.18 2.35
N SER A 152 25.72 -32.49 2.35
CA SER A 152 24.67 -33.48 2.48
C SER A 152 23.93 -33.38 3.81
N GLY A 153 22.59 -33.58 3.82
CA GLY A 153 21.86 -33.79 5.07
C GLY A 153 20.35 -33.93 4.91
N ALA A 154 19.90 -35.19 4.86
CA ALA A 154 18.62 -35.73 5.33
C ALA A 154 17.30 -34.99 5.01
N ALA A 155 16.58 -35.51 4.03
CA ALA A 155 15.18 -35.21 3.74
C ALA A 155 14.25 -35.90 4.76
N ALA A 156 13.48 -35.09 5.50
CA ALA A 156 12.27 -35.56 6.17
C ALA A 156 11.14 -35.61 5.12
N ARG A 157 10.58 -36.79 4.90
CA ARG A 157 9.42 -37.00 4.02
C ARG A 157 8.19 -36.38 4.66
N ALA A 158 7.70 -35.28 4.07
CA ALA A 158 6.32 -34.83 4.25
C ALA A 158 5.43 -35.72 3.37
N THR A 159 4.35 -36.22 3.93
CA THR A 159 3.29 -36.95 3.21
C THR A 159 2.62 -35.97 2.25
N GLU A 160 2.82 -36.22 0.96
CA GLU A 160 2.15 -35.47 -0.11
C GLU A 160 0.64 -35.79 -0.07
N GLY A 161 -0.19 -34.83 0.27
CA GLY A 161 -1.64 -34.88 0.00
C GLY A 161 -1.87 -34.83 -1.52
N SER A 162 -2.97 -35.44 -1.97
CA SER A 162 -3.35 -35.44 -3.37
C SER A 162 -3.51 -34.01 -3.92
N PRO A 163 -3.10 -33.73 -5.18
CA PRO A 163 -3.32 -32.42 -5.80
C PRO A 163 -4.78 -31.91 -5.75
N LEU A 164 -5.74 -32.86 -5.79
CA LEU A 164 -7.18 -32.53 -5.70
C LEU A 164 -7.61 -31.98 -4.35
N ASP A 165 -6.97 -32.39 -3.24
CA ASP A 165 -7.27 -31.89 -1.90
C ASP A 165 -6.69 -30.48 -1.69
N ALA A 166 -5.56 -30.16 -2.35
CA ALA A 166 -4.94 -28.83 -2.27
C ALA A 166 -5.77 -27.76 -2.98
N ASP A 167 -6.40 -28.09 -4.11
CA ASP A 167 -7.24 -27.19 -4.89
C ASP A 167 -8.59 -26.93 -4.21
N ALA A 168 -9.21 -27.93 -3.60
CA ALA A 168 -10.44 -27.78 -2.84
C ALA A 168 -10.23 -26.88 -1.61
N ASP A 169 -9.14 -27.06 -0.86
CA ASP A 169 -8.80 -26.23 0.29
C ASP A 169 -8.51 -24.76 -0.10
N ALA A 170 -7.92 -24.51 -1.28
CA ALA A 170 -7.69 -23.17 -1.81
C ALA A 170 -9.00 -22.48 -2.18
N HIS A 171 -9.94 -23.20 -2.79
CA HIS A 171 -11.24 -22.67 -3.18
C HIS A 171 -12.12 -22.32 -1.96
N ASP A 172 -12.20 -23.20 -0.98
CA ASP A 172 -12.93 -22.96 0.26
C ASP A 172 -12.40 -21.72 1.00
N ARG A 173 -11.09 -21.48 0.95
CA ARG A 173 -10.48 -20.28 1.53
C ARG A 173 -10.89 -19.00 0.81
N LEU A 174 -11.05 -19.00 -0.52
CA LEU A 174 -11.53 -17.84 -1.27
C LEU A 174 -12.94 -17.42 -0.86
N LEU A 175 -13.80 -18.40 -0.57
CA LEU A 175 -15.19 -18.16 -0.19
C LEU A 175 -15.33 -17.80 1.29
N THR A 176 -14.38 -18.21 2.14
CA THR A 176 -14.48 -18.02 3.59
C THR A 176 -14.71 -16.54 3.93
N ARG A 177 -15.84 -16.25 4.56
CA ARG A 177 -16.27 -14.90 4.96
C ARG A 177 -16.19 -13.86 3.84
N GLY A 178 -16.38 -14.29 2.59
CA GLY A 178 -16.36 -13.41 1.42
C GLY A 178 -14.98 -12.84 1.08
N PHE A 179 -13.89 -13.55 1.37
CA PHE A 179 -12.51 -13.08 1.12
C PHE A 179 -12.32 -12.61 -0.32
N VAL A 180 -12.79 -13.37 -1.32
CA VAL A 180 -12.62 -13.00 -2.74
C VAL A 180 -13.27 -11.65 -3.08
N TYR A 181 -14.45 -11.36 -2.50
CA TYR A 181 -15.10 -10.05 -2.66
C TYR A 181 -14.31 -8.95 -1.96
N GLY A 182 -13.84 -9.22 -0.74
CA GLY A 182 -12.97 -8.32 0.00
C GLY A 182 -11.69 -8.01 -0.76
N MET A 183 -11.09 -9.00 -1.39
CA MET A 183 -9.90 -8.87 -2.21
C MET A 183 -10.16 -7.98 -3.44
N VAL A 184 -11.24 -8.21 -4.18
CA VAL A 184 -11.60 -7.39 -5.35
C VAL A 184 -11.88 -5.94 -4.95
N ILE A 185 -12.63 -5.72 -3.86
CA ILE A 185 -12.91 -4.37 -3.33
C ILE A 185 -11.61 -3.66 -2.94
N GLN A 186 -10.74 -4.33 -2.20
CA GLN A 186 -9.46 -3.76 -1.76
C GLN A 186 -8.53 -3.47 -2.93
N HIS A 187 -8.47 -4.36 -3.92
CA HIS A 187 -7.69 -4.17 -5.13
C HIS A 187 -8.12 -2.92 -5.90
N GLU A 188 -9.41 -2.74 -6.12
CA GLU A 188 -9.92 -1.55 -6.81
C GLU A 188 -9.68 -0.27 -5.99
N HIS A 189 -9.73 -0.32 -4.64
CA HIS A 189 -9.33 0.81 -3.79
C HIS A 189 -7.86 1.17 -3.93
N GLN A 190 -6.96 0.18 -4.04
CA GLN A 190 -5.53 0.43 -4.26
C GLN A 190 -5.28 1.08 -5.62
N HIS A 191 -6.00 0.62 -6.67
CA HIS A 191 -5.93 1.26 -7.99
C HIS A 191 -6.56 2.66 -7.99
N ALA A 192 -7.60 2.92 -7.22
CA ALA A 192 -8.14 4.28 -7.04
C ALA A 192 -7.08 5.24 -6.45
N GLU A 193 -6.29 4.78 -5.48
CA GLU A 193 -5.15 5.55 -4.96
C GLU A 193 -4.04 5.73 -6.01
N THR A 194 -3.76 4.70 -6.80
CA THR A 194 -2.83 4.77 -7.95
C THR A 194 -3.27 5.80 -8.99
N MET A 195 -4.57 5.86 -9.32
CA MET A 195 -5.14 6.87 -10.23
C MET A 195 -4.92 8.29 -9.66
N LEU A 196 -5.12 8.50 -8.37
CA LEU A 196 -4.81 9.79 -7.72
C LEU A 196 -3.32 10.14 -7.81
N ALA A 197 -2.41 9.17 -7.63
CA ALA A 197 -0.98 9.41 -7.81
C ALA A 197 -0.65 9.78 -9.28
N THR A 198 -1.36 9.23 -10.26
CA THR A 198 -1.25 9.62 -11.67
C THR A 198 -1.72 11.06 -11.87
N HIS A 199 -2.84 11.47 -11.28
CA HIS A 199 -3.30 12.86 -11.31
C HIS A 199 -2.31 13.83 -10.65
N GLN A 200 -1.63 13.40 -9.58
CA GLN A 200 -0.59 14.21 -8.93
C GLN A 200 0.63 14.43 -9.83
N LEU A 201 1.01 13.43 -10.61
CA LEU A 201 2.12 13.52 -11.58
C LEU A 201 1.77 14.33 -12.83
N ARG A 202 0.50 14.40 -13.16
CA ARG A 202 0.02 15.08 -14.35
C ARG A 202 0.41 16.56 -14.34
N ALA A 203 0.93 17.06 -15.45
CA ALA A 203 1.13 18.49 -15.69
C ALA A 203 -0.18 19.11 -16.21
N GLY A 204 -0.41 20.38 -15.91
CA GLY A 204 -1.57 21.13 -16.38
C GLY A 204 -2.55 21.53 -15.28
N PRO A 205 -3.69 22.14 -15.66
CA PRO A 205 -4.67 22.65 -14.70
C PRO A 205 -5.34 21.51 -13.90
N PRO A 206 -5.93 21.82 -12.74
CA PRO A 206 -6.67 20.84 -11.96
C PRO A 206 -7.80 20.20 -12.77
N LEU A 207 -7.92 18.87 -12.68
CA LEU A 207 -9.06 18.10 -13.23
C LEU A 207 -9.95 17.52 -12.13
N LEU A 208 -9.43 17.41 -10.92
CA LEU A 208 -10.20 16.91 -9.78
C LEU A 208 -10.72 18.06 -8.93
N ASP A 209 -11.93 17.88 -8.43
CA ASP A 209 -12.48 18.79 -7.43
C ASP A 209 -11.68 18.74 -6.13
N VAL A 210 -11.67 19.85 -5.42
CA VAL A 210 -11.08 19.90 -4.08
C VAL A 210 -12.03 19.17 -3.12
N GLY A 211 -11.47 18.22 -2.39
CA GLY A 211 -12.20 17.55 -1.31
C GLY A 211 -12.64 18.51 -0.20
N ALA A 212 -13.33 17.99 0.78
CA ALA A 212 -13.74 18.77 1.95
C ALA A 212 -12.51 19.36 2.68
N THR A 213 -12.69 20.46 3.35
CA THR A 213 -11.66 21.01 4.25
C THR A 213 -11.40 19.98 5.36
N PRO A 214 -10.12 19.63 5.61
CA PRO A 214 -9.79 18.73 6.71
C PRO A 214 -10.25 19.29 8.05
N ALA A 215 -10.45 18.41 9.03
CA ALA A 215 -10.66 18.82 10.41
C ALA A 215 -9.50 19.74 10.88
N PRO A 216 -9.76 20.78 11.67
CA PRO A 216 -8.70 21.64 12.16
C PRO A 216 -7.75 20.85 13.05
N GLY A 217 -6.45 21.06 12.85
CA GLY A 217 -5.44 20.55 13.75
C GLY A 217 -5.51 21.23 15.12
N ARG A 218 -4.92 20.58 16.11
CA ARG A 218 -4.68 21.18 17.42
C ARG A 218 -3.17 21.30 17.66
N VAL A 219 -2.78 22.24 18.48
CA VAL A 219 -1.38 22.33 18.89
C VAL A 219 -1.05 21.12 19.75
N VAL A 220 -0.33 20.18 19.17
CA VAL A 220 0.20 19.01 19.87
C VAL A 220 1.71 19.21 19.94
N PRO A 221 2.28 19.36 21.15
CA PRO A 221 3.73 19.38 21.27
C PRO A 221 4.29 18.08 20.73
N ARG A 222 5.30 18.15 19.85
CA ARG A 222 6.00 16.96 19.40
C ARG A 222 6.56 16.22 20.60
N ARG A 223 6.15 15.00 20.79
CA ARG A 223 6.56 14.14 21.93
C ARG A 223 6.98 12.80 21.40
N GLU A 224 7.84 12.18 22.17
CA GLU A 224 8.10 10.76 22.07
C GLU A 224 7.32 10.03 23.14
N VAL A 225 6.94 8.81 22.87
CA VAL A 225 6.37 7.89 23.85
C VAL A 225 7.22 6.63 23.92
N LEU A 226 7.48 6.17 25.13
CA LEU A 226 8.17 4.91 25.37
C LEU A 226 7.19 3.75 25.16
N VAL A 227 7.53 2.87 24.24
CA VAL A 227 6.88 1.58 24.07
C VAL A 227 7.71 0.54 24.85
N PRO A 228 7.15 -0.09 25.88
CA PRO A 228 7.90 -1.02 26.74
C PRO A 228 8.42 -2.23 25.97
N ALA A 229 9.55 -2.78 26.44
CA ALA A 229 10.05 -4.07 25.96
C ALA A 229 9.03 -5.18 26.17
N GLY A 230 9.20 -6.26 25.45
CA GLY A 230 8.43 -7.48 25.61
C GLY A 230 7.68 -7.91 24.36
N PRO A 231 6.98 -9.04 24.47
CA PRO A 231 6.32 -9.67 23.36
C PRO A 231 5.04 -8.95 22.94
N PHE A 232 4.74 -9.06 21.62
CA PHE A 232 3.42 -8.75 21.09
C PHE A 232 3.14 -9.67 19.89
N THR A 233 1.91 -9.65 19.40
CA THR A 233 1.52 -10.40 18.21
C THR A 233 1.58 -9.48 17.02
N LEU A 234 2.45 -9.79 16.06
CA LEU A 234 2.59 -9.12 14.77
C LEU A 234 1.74 -9.85 13.72
N GLY A 235 1.02 -9.08 12.88
CA GLY A 235 0.15 -9.62 11.86
C GLY A 235 -1.17 -10.17 12.39
N THR A 236 -1.90 -10.89 11.53
CA THR A 236 -3.22 -11.44 11.87
C THR A 236 -3.44 -12.84 11.29
N SER A 237 -4.20 -13.69 12.03
CA SER A 237 -4.73 -14.96 11.52
C SER A 237 -6.26 -14.97 11.50
N HIS A 238 -6.91 -13.91 11.96
CA HIS A 238 -8.36 -13.89 12.21
C HIS A 238 -9.11 -12.88 11.34
N ASP A 239 -8.46 -11.83 10.80
CA ASP A 239 -9.14 -10.90 9.89
C ASP A 239 -9.43 -11.60 8.57
N PRO A 240 -10.71 -11.76 8.19
CA PRO A 240 -11.06 -12.53 7.01
C PRO A 240 -10.55 -11.93 5.71
N TRP A 241 -10.37 -10.61 5.66
CA TRP A 241 -9.93 -9.88 4.48
C TRP A 241 -8.43 -9.52 4.49
N ALA A 242 -7.69 -10.03 5.50
CA ALA A 242 -6.25 -9.84 5.53
C ALA A 242 -5.57 -10.58 4.38
N TYR A 243 -4.59 -9.94 3.79
CA TYR A 243 -3.78 -10.52 2.73
C TYR A 243 -2.81 -11.57 3.27
N ASP A 244 -2.26 -12.38 2.38
CA ASP A 244 -1.31 -13.44 2.72
C ASP A 244 -0.06 -12.91 3.41
N ASN A 245 0.42 -11.72 2.99
CA ASN A 245 1.61 -11.10 3.56
C ASN A 245 1.43 -10.56 4.99
N GLU A 246 0.18 -10.45 5.48
CA GLU A 246 -0.14 -10.10 6.87
C GLU A 246 -0.20 -11.33 7.78
N ARG A 247 -0.04 -12.52 7.21
CA ARG A 247 -0.26 -13.83 7.83
C ARG A 247 1.01 -14.69 7.86
N PRO A 248 1.08 -15.64 8.81
CA PRO A 248 0.22 -15.78 9.99
C PRO A 248 0.58 -14.76 11.07
N ALA A 249 -0.35 -14.52 11.99
CA ALA A 249 -0.02 -13.85 13.24
C ALA A 249 1.06 -14.64 13.99
N HIS A 250 2.10 -13.95 14.47
CA HIS A 250 3.19 -14.59 15.18
C HIS A 250 3.72 -13.68 16.28
N ARG A 251 4.35 -14.33 17.29
CA ARG A 251 4.93 -13.61 18.42
C ARG A 251 6.27 -13.01 18.04
N VAL A 252 6.43 -11.72 18.34
CA VAL A 252 7.68 -10.98 18.19
C VAL A 252 8.08 -10.43 19.56
N GLU A 253 9.35 -10.54 19.92
CA GLU A 253 9.93 -9.93 21.12
C GLU A 253 10.69 -8.67 20.68
N LEU A 254 10.35 -7.53 21.26
CA LEU A 254 11.01 -6.26 20.97
C LEU A 254 11.64 -5.66 22.21
N PRO A 255 12.82 -5.05 22.13
CA PRO A 255 13.33 -4.18 23.18
C PRO A 255 12.42 -2.97 23.37
N ALA A 256 12.59 -2.24 24.44
CA ALA A 256 11.95 -0.95 24.61
C ALA A 256 12.48 0.05 23.57
N PHE A 257 11.60 0.90 23.07
CA PHE A 257 11.96 1.94 22.11
C PHE A 257 11.09 3.19 22.31
N TRP A 258 11.60 4.31 21.89
CA TRP A 258 10.83 5.56 21.77
C TRP A 258 10.33 5.73 20.35
N ILE A 259 9.09 6.20 20.22
CA ILE A 259 8.49 6.52 18.93
C ILE A 259 7.81 7.90 19.00
N ASP A 260 7.89 8.68 17.93
CA ASP A 260 7.19 9.95 17.85
C ASP A 260 5.66 9.74 17.93
N THR A 261 4.99 10.57 18.70
CA THR A 261 3.51 10.54 18.81
C THR A 261 2.82 11.04 17.54
N LEU A 262 3.53 11.77 16.69
CA LEU A 262 3.03 12.32 15.43
C LEU A 262 3.99 12.00 14.29
N PRO A 263 3.52 11.90 13.04
CA PRO A 263 4.40 11.85 11.88
C PRO A 263 5.19 13.17 11.73
N VAL A 264 6.26 13.13 10.94
CA VAL A 264 7.08 14.31 10.66
C VAL A 264 6.26 15.34 9.87
N SER A 265 6.22 16.58 10.37
CA SER A 265 5.50 17.67 9.72
C SER A 265 6.27 18.30 8.57
N ASN A 266 5.58 19.03 7.70
CA ASN A 266 6.18 19.88 6.68
C ASN A 266 7.15 20.90 7.30
N ARG A 267 6.81 21.49 8.46
CA ARG A 267 7.69 22.39 9.22
C ARG A 267 9.02 21.73 9.59
N ALA A 268 8.98 20.48 10.07
CA ALA A 268 10.19 19.75 10.43
C ALA A 268 11.02 19.40 9.20
N GLN A 269 10.37 19.09 8.09
CA GLN A 269 11.06 18.84 6.82
C GLN A 269 11.71 20.11 6.26
N MET A 270 11.06 21.28 6.36
CA MET A 270 11.66 22.56 6.00
C MET A 270 12.93 22.84 6.84
N ALA A 271 12.88 22.57 8.14
CA ALA A 271 14.06 22.74 9.01
C ALA A 271 15.21 21.82 8.62
N PHE A 272 14.94 20.56 8.21
CA PHE A 272 15.96 19.66 7.66
C PHE A 272 16.58 20.22 6.38
N ILE A 273 15.76 20.75 5.46
CA ILE A 273 16.25 21.38 4.22
C ILE A 273 17.10 22.59 4.52
N ASP A 274 16.59 23.50 5.37
CA ASP A 274 17.29 24.76 5.72
C ASP A 274 18.60 24.52 6.49
N ALA A 275 18.73 23.37 7.17
CA ALA A 275 19.97 22.92 7.80
C ALA A 275 20.98 22.29 6.81
N GLY A 276 20.68 22.28 5.50
CA GLY A 276 21.53 21.69 4.48
C GLY A 276 21.44 20.16 4.40
N GLY A 277 20.36 19.57 4.89
CA GLY A 277 20.21 18.11 4.99
C GLY A 277 20.29 17.38 3.64
N TYR A 278 19.88 18.02 2.56
CA TYR A 278 20.03 17.46 1.21
C TYR A 278 21.44 17.58 0.63
N ASP A 279 22.30 18.40 1.24
CA ASP A 279 23.65 18.68 0.74
C ASP A 279 24.76 18.03 1.58
N ASP A 280 24.40 17.41 2.72
CA ASP A 280 25.34 16.71 3.59
C ASP A 280 25.32 15.20 3.35
N PRO A 281 26.33 14.65 2.61
CA PRO A 281 26.36 13.21 2.29
C PRO A 281 26.44 12.30 3.51
N ARG A 282 26.86 12.81 4.67
CA ARG A 282 26.97 12.03 5.92
C ARG A 282 25.61 11.59 6.45
N LEU A 283 24.54 12.26 6.06
CA LEU A 283 23.17 11.95 6.47
C LEU A 283 22.54 10.85 5.64
N TRP A 284 23.09 10.54 4.47
CA TRP A 284 22.53 9.60 3.51
C TRP A 284 23.26 8.26 3.55
N SER A 285 22.54 7.17 3.28
CA SER A 285 23.21 5.92 2.90
C SER A 285 23.89 6.08 1.54
N PRO A 286 24.91 5.27 1.22
CA PRO A 286 25.58 5.37 -0.09
C PRO A 286 24.60 5.32 -1.27
N ALA A 287 23.64 4.37 -1.27
CA ALA A 287 22.61 4.27 -2.29
C ALA A 287 21.65 5.47 -2.29
N GLY A 288 21.32 6.00 -1.11
CA GLY A 288 20.47 7.20 -0.98
C GLY A 288 21.15 8.45 -1.50
N TRP A 289 22.47 8.60 -1.27
CA TRP A 289 23.24 9.72 -1.80
C TRP A 289 23.37 9.66 -3.32
N GLU A 290 23.65 8.48 -3.87
CA GLU A 290 23.68 8.26 -5.31
C GLU A 290 22.34 8.60 -5.97
N TRP A 291 21.24 8.09 -5.42
CA TRP A 291 19.90 8.43 -5.87
C TRP A 291 19.64 9.94 -5.81
N ARG A 292 19.97 10.60 -4.68
CA ARG A 292 19.79 12.05 -4.52
C ARG A 292 20.53 12.84 -5.60
N GLN A 293 21.75 12.42 -5.95
CA GLN A 293 22.54 13.07 -7.01
C GLN A 293 21.93 12.85 -8.40
N GLN A 294 21.51 11.62 -8.71
CA GLN A 294 20.88 11.26 -9.99
C GLN A 294 19.57 11.99 -10.20
N GLU A 295 18.74 12.07 -9.16
CA GLU A 295 17.43 12.75 -9.20
C GLU A 295 17.57 14.28 -9.12
N GLY A 296 18.70 14.80 -8.66
CA GLY A 296 18.87 16.21 -8.37
C GLY A 296 17.95 16.69 -7.23
N ALA A 297 17.61 15.80 -6.30
CA ALA A 297 16.64 16.09 -5.26
C ALA A 297 17.20 17.09 -4.22
N HIS A 298 16.42 18.10 -3.86
CA HIS A 298 16.74 19.10 -2.83
C HIS A 298 15.55 19.49 -1.95
N ALA A 299 14.38 18.86 -2.18
CA ALA A 299 13.17 19.00 -1.39
C ALA A 299 12.25 17.82 -1.68
N PRO A 300 11.16 17.59 -0.92
CA PRO A 300 10.09 16.64 -1.27
C PRO A 300 9.60 16.86 -2.71
N ALA A 301 9.14 15.81 -3.38
CA ALA A 301 8.61 15.97 -4.74
C ALA A 301 7.48 17.01 -4.77
N PHE A 302 7.40 17.75 -5.88
CA PHE A 302 6.43 18.82 -6.09
C PHE A 302 6.61 20.08 -5.25
N TRP A 303 7.68 20.20 -4.44
CA TRP A 303 7.99 21.41 -3.68
C TRP A 303 9.07 22.24 -4.38
N TRP A 304 8.95 23.55 -4.25
CA TRP A 304 10.00 24.50 -4.63
C TRP A 304 9.90 25.77 -3.80
N ARG A 305 10.94 26.60 -3.85
CA ARG A 305 10.98 27.87 -3.13
C ARG A 305 10.81 29.04 -4.10
N ASP A 306 9.91 29.95 -3.79
CA ASP A 306 9.72 31.19 -4.52
C ASP A 306 9.59 32.35 -3.53
N GLY A 307 10.42 33.42 -3.71
CA GLY A 307 10.42 34.58 -2.83
C GLY A 307 10.59 34.27 -1.33
N GLY A 308 11.28 33.17 -0.99
CA GLY A 308 11.47 32.72 0.39
C GLY A 308 10.33 31.87 0.96
N ILE A 309 9.24 31.69 0.23
CA ILE A 309 8.07 30.89 0.62
C ILE A 309 8.18 29.49 -0.04
N TRP A 310 7.92 28.43 0.74
CA TRP A 310 7.78 27.10 0.20
C TRP A 310 6.41 26.93 -0.45
N LEU A 311 6.43 26.59 -1.74
CA LEU A 311 5.26 26.27 -2.55
C LEU A 311 5.25 24.79 -2.87
N ARG A 312 4.04 24.24 -3.08
CA ARG A 312 3.84 22.88 -3.62
C ARG A 312 2.83 22.91 -4.76
N ARG A 313 2.97 21.93 -5.66
CA ARG A 313 1.92 21.59 -6.62
C ARG A 313 1.13 20.40 -6.07
N ARG A 314 -0.18 20.57 -5.96
CA ARG A 314 -1.11 19.51 -5.57
C ARG A 314 -2.23 19.43 -6.61
N PHE A 315 -2.29 18.33 -7.35
CA PHE A 315 -3.27 18.09 -8.43
C PHE A 315 -3.41 19.27 -9.40
N GLY A 316 -2.28 19.85 -9.83
CA GLY A 316 -2.24 21.01 -10.73
C GLY A 316 -2.43 22.37 -10.05
N ARG A 317 -2.79 22.44 -8.75
CA ARG A 317 -2.90 23.67 -7.98
C ARG A 317 -1.56 24.01 -7.34
N ILE A 318 -1.18 25.29 -7.40
CA ILE A 318 0.01 25.81 -6.72
C ILE A 318 -0.47 26.49 -5.43
N GLU A 319 0.10 26.09 -4.31
CA GLU A 319 -0.26 26.60 -3.00
C GLU A 319 0.94 26.67 -2.06
N PRO A 320 0.93 27.56 -1.05
CA PRO A 320 1.92 27.51 0.02
C PRO A 320 1.87 26.15 0.73
N VAL A 321 3.03 25.63 1.12
CA VAL A 321 3.12 24.38 1.88
C VAL A 321 2.61 24.60 3.30
N PRO A 322 1.51 23.96 3.73
CA PRO A 322 1.03 24.09 5.10
C PRO A 322 2.00 23.48 6.10
N PRO A 323 2.52 24.24 7.06
CA PRO A 323 3.61 23.79 7.91
C PRO A 323 3.24 22.67 8.88
N ASP A 324 1.97 22.58 9.24
CA ASP A 324 1.48 21.67 10.29
C ASP A 324 0.80 20.40 9.73
N GLU A 325 0.84 20.17 8.41
CA GLU A 325 0.48 18.87 7.81
C GLU A 325 1.65 17.90 7.90
N PRO A 326 1.40 16.56 7.92
CA PRO A 326 2.44 15.55 7.68
C PRO A 326 3.14 15.78 6.36
N VAL A 327 4.46 15.62 6.33
CA VAL A 327 5.20 15.62 5.05
C VAL A 327 4.76 14.43 4.20
N GLN A 328 4.58 14.67 2.91
CA GLN A 328 4.31 13.62 1.92
C GLN A 328 5.17 13.82 0.67
N HIS A 329 5.17 12.81 -0.19
CA HIS A 329 5.98 12.79 -1.41
C HIS A 329 7.49 12.81 -1.15
N VAL A 330 7.91 12.16 -0.08
CA VAL A 330 9.28 11.82 0.24
C VAL A 330 9.52 10.33 -0.01
N CYS A 331 10.67 9.98 -0.55
CA CYS A 331 11.08 8.60 -0.68
C CYS A 331 11.70 8.07 0.62
N TRP A 332 11.98 6.76 0.65
CA TRP A 332 12.58 6.14 1.84
C TRP A 332 13.96 6.71 2.19
N TYR A 333 14.79 7.04 1.19
CA TYR A 333 16.10 7.63 1.43
C TYR A 333 16.02 9.03 2.04
N GLU A 334 15.04 9.84 1.64
CA GLU A 334 14.78 11.15 2.23
C GLU A 334 14.34 11.02 3.70
N ALA A 335 13.46 10.05 3.98
CA ALA A 335 13.02 9.74 5.34
C ALA A 335 14.18 9.25 6.23
N GLU A 336 15.04 8.38 5.70
CA GLU A 336 16.25 7.89 6.40
C GLU A 336 17.23 9.03 6.69
N ALA A 337 17.50 9.90 5.70
CA ALA A 337 18.39 11.04 5.87
C ALA A 337 17.87 12.04 6.90
N HIS A 338 16.58 12.36 6.88
CA HIS A 338 15.97 13.19 7.90
C HIS A 338 16.08 12.56 9.30
N ALA A 339 15.85 11.26 9.40
CA ALA A 339 15.95 10.54 10.67
C ALA A 339 17.38 10.64 11.26
N ARG A 340 18.40 10.45 10.45
CA ARG A 340 19.83 10.61 10.84
C ARG A 340 20.15 12.04 11.25
N TRP A 341 19.67 13.03 10.50
CA TRP A 341 19.82 14.45 10.89
C TRP A 341 19.24 14.74 12.26
N ALA A 342 18.08 14.15 12.56
CA ALA A 342 17.43 14.29 13.86
C ALA A 342 18.10 13.45 14.99
N GLY A 343 19.20 12.73 14.71
CA GLY A 343 19.82 11.82 15.67
C GLY A 343 18.96 10.60 16.00
N ARG A 344 18.15 10.13 15.05
CA ARG A 344 17.13 9.09 15.19
C ARG A 344 17.15 8.10 14.04
N ARG A 345 16.19 7.21 14.00
CA ARG A 345 15.97 6.24 12.93
C ARG A 345 14.48 6.14 12.56
N LEU A 346 14.19 5.46 11.46
CA LEU A 346 12.84 5.02 11.18
C LEU A 346 12.48 3.86 12.12
N PRO A 347 11.20 3.71 12.51
CA PRO A 347 10.75 2.50 13.22
C PRO A 347 10.87 1.29 12.29
N THR A 348 11.13 0.12 12.85
CA THR A 348 10.89 -1.13 12.15
C THR A 348 9.38 -1.33 11.98
N GLU A 349 8.98 -2.17 11.04
CA GLU A 349 7.58 -2.54 10.84
C GLU A 349 6.93 -3.09 12.12
N ALA A 350 7.68 -3.93 12.86
CA ALA A 350 7.20 -4.52 14.10
C ALA A 350 7.05 -3.48 15.23
N GLU A 351 7.95 -2.52 15.34
CA GLU A 351 7.83 -1.40 16.28
C GLU A 351 6.63 -0.50 15.93
N TRP A 352 6.44 -0.21 14.64
CA TRP A 352 5.31 0.56 14.18
C TRP A 352 3.98 -0.11 14.56
N GLU A 353 3.83 -1.41 14.25
CA GLU A 353 2.58 -2.13 14.55
C GLU A 353 2.37 -2.29 16.06
N LYS A 354 3.42 -2.55 16.85
CA LYS A 354 3.31 -2.59 18.31
C LYS A 354 2.84 -1.25 18.86
N ALA A 355 3.40 -0.14 18.42
CA ALA A 355 2.99 1.20 18.84
C ALA A 355 1.55 1.53 18.42
N ALA A 356 1.12 1.05 17.26
CA ALA A 356 -0.21 1.29 16.74
C ALA A 356 -1.30 0.49 17.47
N THR A 357 -1.02 -0.76 17.83
CA THR A 357 -2.08 -1.72 18.17
C THR A 357 -1.99 -2.32 19.54
N HIS A 358 -0.77 -2.48 20.08
CA HIS A 358 -0.58 -3.24 21.31
C HIS A 358 -1.08 -2.50 22.55
N ASP A 359 -2.10 -3.06 23.18
CA ASP A 359 -2.61 -2.56 24.45
C ASP A 359 -1.83 -3.22 25.61
N PRO A 360 -1.04 -2.44 26.34
CA PRO A 360 -0.21 -2.99 27.42
C PRO A 360 -1.02 -3.51 28.62
N VAL A 361 -2.27 -3.07 28.77
CA VAL A 361 -3.15 -3.50 29.86
C VAL A 361 -3.77 -4.86 29.55
N THR A 362 -4.38 -4.98 28.36
CA THR A 362 -5.03 -6.22 27.92
C THR A 362 -4.05 -7.22 27.29
N ARG A 363 -2.86 -6.80 26.92
CA ARG A 363 -1.83 -7.55 26.21
C ARG A 363 -2.31 -8.13 24.87
N ARG A 364 -3.26 -7.42 24.23
CA ARG A 364 -3.82 -7.78 22.92
C ARG A 364 -3.48 -6.71 21.90
N SER A 365 -3.32 -7.12 20.64
CA SER A 365 -3.29 -6.20 19.51
C SER A 365 -4.71 -5.91 19.04
N ARG A 366 -5.00 -4.64 18.79
CA ARG A 366 -6.28 -4.14 18.24
C ARG A 366 -6.22 -4.15 16.72
N ARG A 367 -7.37 -4.18 16.07
CA ARG A 367 -7.47 -4.07 14.62
C ARG A 367 -7.06 -2.69 14.12
N TYR A 368 -7.42 -1.65 14.85
CA TYR A 368 -7.05 -0.25 14.62
C TYR A 368 -6.47 0.35 15.89
N PRO A 369 -5.76 1.48 15.80
CA PRO A 369 -5.20 2.13 16.99
C PRO A 369 -6.23 2.42 18.08
N TRP A 370 -7.43 2.87 17.72
CA TRP A 370 -8.53 3.20 18.63
C TRP A 370 -9.33 1.98 19.13
N GLY A 371 -9.15 0.80 18.54
CA GLY A 371 -9.90 -0.42 18.89
C GLY A 371 -10.29 -1.24 17.68
N ASP A 372 -11.39 -1.99 17.79
CA ASP A 372 -11.83 -2.92 16.76
C ASP A 372 -13.03 -2.38 15.93
N THR A 373 -13.55 -1.20 16.28
CA THR A 373 -14.63 -0.55 15.55
C THR A 373 -14.14 0.01 14.22
N ALA A 374 -15.00 -0.08 13.19
CA ALA A 374 -14.67 0.44 11.87
C ALA A 374 -14.27 1.93 11.89
N PRO A 375 -13.36 2.35 11.01
CA PRO A 375 -12.96 3.76 10.91
C PRO A 375 -14.15 4.67 10.65
N THR A 376 -14.18 5.81 11.35
CA THR A 376 -15.11 6.91 11.10
C THR A 376 -14.34 8.17 10.71
N PRO A 377 -15.02 9.21 10.20
CA PRO A 377 -14.42 10.51 9.96
C PRO A 377 -13.72 11.16 11.16
N ASP A 378 -14.09 10.77 12.37
CA ASP A 378 -13.48 11.31 13.61
C ASP A 378 -12.20 10.59 14.01
N HIS A 379 -12.02 9.35 13.52
CA HIS A 379 -10.84 8.54 13.85
C HIS A 379 -9.64 8.82 12.95
N ALA A 380 -9.88 9.03 11.63
CA ALA A 380 -8.79 9.11 10.67
C ALA A 380 -9.22 9.79 9.36
N ASN A 381 -8.26 10.37 8.66
CA ASN A 381 -8.41 10.89 7.31
C ASN A 381 -8.17 9.76 6.30
N LEU A 382 -9.24 9.27 5.72
CA LEU A 382 -9.25 8.16 4.76
C LEU A 382 -10.23 8.44 3.63
N GLY A 383 -10.08 7.72 2.53
CA GLY A 383 -11.08 7.65 1.48
C GLY A 383 -11.19 8.89 0.62
N ASN A 384 -10.11 9.66 0.46
CA ASN A 384 -10.05 10.87 -0.35
C ASN A 384 -11.15 11.91 -0.01
N ARG A 385 -11.48 12.05 1.26
CA ARG A 385 -12.47 13.06 1.69
C ARG A 385 -11.94 14.48 1.61
N THR A 386 -10.63 14.65 1.80
CA THR A 386 -9.98 15.96 1.96
C THR A 386 -8.99 16.30 0.84
N SER A 387 -8.75 15.40 -0.11
CA SER A 387 -7.77 15.55 -1.21
C SER A 387 -6.35 15.91 -0.75
N GLY A 388 -6.00 15.53 0.47
CA GLY A 388 -4.69 15.76 1.08
C GLY A 388 -4.67 15.39 2.55
N PRO A 389 -3.50 15.39 3.21
CA PRO A 389 -3.39 15.13 4.63
C PRO A 389 -4.03 16.26 5.45
N ALA A 390 -4.47 15.92 6.65
CA ALA A 390 -4.99 16.88 7.61
C ALA A 390 -3.85 17.45 8.48
N PRO A 391 -4.05 18.64 9.07
CA PRO A 391 -3.11 19.16 10.05
C PRO A 391 -2.95 18.21 11.24
N LEU A 392 -1.74 18.14 11.77
CA LEU A 392 -1.42 17.29 12.92
C LEU A 392 -2.33 17.57 14.12
N GLY A 393 -2.73 16.49 14.80
CA GLY A 393 -3.66 16.54 15.92
C GLY A 393 -5.13 16.71 15.56
N ALA A 394 -5.50 16.58 14.29
CA ALA A 394 -6.89 16.64 13.84
C ALA A 394 -7.77 15.47 14.33
N TYR A 395 -7.16 14.32 14.65
CA TYR A 395 -7.87 13.07 14.98
C TYR A 395 -7.48 12.49 16.34
N PRO A 396 -7.73 13.17 17.46
CA PRO A 396 -7.32 12.69 18.79
C PRO A 396 -8.01 11.39 19.21
N THR A 397 -9.21 11.12 18.69
CA THR A 397 -9.95 9.86 18.95
C THR A 397 -9.37 8.67 18.21
N GLY A 398 -8.51 8.91 17.23
CA GLY A 398 -7.75 7.91 16.48
C GLY A 398 -6.43 7.50 17.15
N ALA A 399 -6.15 7.99 18.36
CA ALA A 399 -4.90 7.69 19.07
C ALA A 399 -4.77 6.20 19.42
N SER A 400 -3.53 5.71 19.35
CA SER A 400 -3.17 4.35 19.73
C SER A 400 -3.09 4.18 21.24
N PRO A 401 -3.00 2.93 21.76
CA PRO A 401 -2.88 2.68 23.21
C PRO A 401 -1.67 3.36 23.86
N CYS A 402 -0.59 3.58 23.13
CA CYS A 402 0.57 4.31 23.63
C CYS A 402 0.46 5.84 23.46
N GLY A 403 -0.61 6.34 22.85
CA GLY A 403 -0.84 7.76 22.64
C GLY A 403 -0.26 8.31 21.33
N ALA A 404 0.16 7.46 20.39
CA ALA A 404 0.53 7.90 19.05
C ALA A 404 -0.73 8.17 18.21
N GLU A 405 -0.74 9.33 17.54
CA GLU A 405 -1.84 9.78 16.69
C GLU A 405 -1.46 9.66 15.21
N HIS A 406 -2.44 9.74 14.32
CA HIS A 406 -2.26 9.63 12.86
C HIS A 406 -1.53 8.34 12.44
N MET A 407 -1.68 7.25 13.23
CA MET A 407 -1.11 5.95 12.85
C MET A 407 -1.87 5.32 11.67
N ILE A 408 -3.11 5.73 11.44
CA ILE A 408 -3.93 5.31 10.31
C ILE A 408 -4.39 6.56 9.55
N GLY A 409 -4.26 6.52 8.22
CA GLY A 409 -4.64 7.62 7.33
C GLY A 409 -3.57 8.71 7.21
N ASP A 410 -3.92 9.82 6.59
CA ASP A 410 -3.09 10.95 6.25
C ASP A 410 -1.93 10.62 5.30
N VAL A 411 -0.91 9.90 5.74
CA VAL A 411 0.22 9.49 4.90
C VAL A 411 0.61 8.04 5.19
N TRP A 412 0.96 7.28 4.16
CA TRP A 412 1.71 6.05 4.35
C TRP A 412 3.01 6.36 5.08
N GLU A 413 3.39 5.52 6.01
CA GLU A 413 4.62 5.74 6.77
C GLU A 413 5.71 4.74 6.39
N TRP A 414 6.84 5.25 5.88
CA TRP A 414 8.02 4.45 5.62
C TRP A 414 8.58 3.86 6.90
N THR A 415 8.90 2.56 6.86
CA THR A 415 9.58 1.86 7.95
C THR A 415 11.01 1.49 7.56
N ALA A 416 11.84 1.13 8.54
CA ALA A 416 13.19 0.63 8.31
C ALA A 416 13.20 -0.77 7.67
N SER A 417 12.08 -1.52 7.74
CA SER A 417 12.01 -2.91 7.35
C SER A 417 11.96 -3.11 5.85
N GLY A 418 12.71 -4.11 5.37
CA GLY A 418 12.49 -4.67 4.04
C GLY A 418 11.22 -5.51 3.99
N PHE A 419 10.60 -5.60 2.81
CA PHE A 419 9.44 -6.45 2.63
C PHE A 419 9.88 -7.92 2.51
N THR A 420 9.59 -8.69 3.55
CA THR A 420 9.96 -10.12 3.68
C THR A 420 8.77 -10.93 4.18
N PRO A 421 8.73 -12.25 3.90
CA PRO A 421 7.65 -13.09 4.40
C PRO A 421 7.69 -13.20 5.93
N TYR A 422 6.52 -13.30 6.54
CA TYR A 422 6.44 -13.66 7.95
C TYR A 422 6.79 -15.15 8.19
N PRO A 423 7.28 -15.52 9.36
CA PRO A 423 7.50 -16.93 9.71
C PRO A 423 6.24 -17.77 9.50
N GLY A 424 6.34 -18.83 8.69
CA GLY A 424 5.19 -19.67 8.33
C GLY A 424 4.28 -19.12 7.23
N PHE A 425 4.73 -18.09 6.50
CA PHE A 425 4.02 -17.55 5.33
C PHE A 425 3.63 -18.66 4.35
N ARG A 426 2.44 -18.54 3.77
CA ARG A 426 1.95 -19.34 2.64
C ARG A 426 1.24 -18.41 1.67
N SER A 427 1.59 -18.48 0.39
CA SER A 427 0.93 -17.72 -0.66
C SER A 427 -0.57 -18.01 -0.68
N HIS A 428 -1.36 -16.95 -0.82
CA HIS A 428 -2.79 -17.02 -0.98
C HIS A 428 -3.35 -15.67 -1.50
N PRO A 429 -4.21 -15.65 -2.52
CA PRO A 429 -4.75 -16.79 -3.26
C PRO A 429 -3.84 -17.30 -4.38
N TYR A 430 -2.76 -16.58 -4.72
CA TYR A 430 -1.80 -16.93 -5.76
C TYR A 430 -0.43 -16.32 -5.44
N ARG A 431 0.64 -16.89 -6.01
CA ARG A 431 2.04 -16.51 -5.69
C ARG A 431 2.37 -15.05 -6.01
N GLU A 432 1.86 -14.56 -7.11
CA GLU A 432 2.13 -13.24 -7.63
C GLU A 432 1.54 -12.14 -6.76
N TYR A 433 0.65 -12.50 -5.81
CA TYR A 433 0.06 -11.53 -4.90
C TYR A 433 1.11 -10.86 -4.00
N SER A 434 1.97 -11.65 -3.34
CA SER A 434 3.03 -11.16 -2.44
C SER A 434 4.36 -11.87 -2.61
N GLU A 435 4.39 -13.18 -2.83
CA GLU A 435 5.59 -14.02 -2.75
C GLU A 435 6.68 -13.60 -3.72
N VAL A 436 6.31 -13.19 -4.92
CA VAL A 436 7.27 -12.79 -5.97
C VAL A 436 8.04 -11.49 -5.63
N PHE A 437 7.55 -10.71 -4.67
CA PHE A 437 8.19 -9.48 -4.19
C PHE A 437 9.16 -9.72 -3.03
N PHE A 438 9.17 -10.91 -2.47
CA PHE A 438 10.10 -11.24 -1.41
C PHE A 438 11.50 -11.49 -1.95
N PRO A 439 12.55 -11.14 -1.19
CA PRO A 439 13.92 -11.44 -1.59
C PRO A 439 14.15 -12.95 -1.65
N LYS A 440 15.00 -13.38 -2.57
CA LYS A 440 15.48 -14.75 -2.56
C LYS A 440 16.34 -15.00 -1.32
N SER A 441 16.50 -16.28 -0.97
CA SER A 441 17.33 -16.66 0.19
C SER A 441 18.74 -16.06 0.10
N GLY A 442 19.12 -15.29 1.12
CA GLY A 442 20.41 -14.62 1.20
C GLY A 442 20.46 -13.22 0.55
N GLU A 443 19.40 -12.77 -0.09
CA GLU A 443 19.32 -11.43 -0.66
C GLU A 443 18.63 -10.45 0.31
N THR A 444 18.93 -9.18 0.19
CA THR A 444 18.20 -8.10 0.87
C THR A 444 16.97 -7.70 0.05
N SER A 445 15.90 -7.33 0.71
CA SER A 445 14.69 -6.88 0.02
C SER A 445 14.95 -5.61 -0.79
N ALA A 446 14.51 -5.61 -2.04
CA ALA A 446 14.50 -4.42 -2.90
C ALA A 446 13.43 -3.39 -2.46
N PHE A 447 12.45 -3.84 -1.68
CA PHE A 447 11.31 -3.04 -1.26
C PHE A 447 11.42 -2.66 0.22
N ARG A 448 10.80 -1.53 0.57
CA ARG A 448 10.61 -1.09 1.96
C ARG A 448 9.13 -1.13 2.31
N VAL A 449 8.84 -1.53 3.54
CA VAL A 449 7.48 -1.62 4.04
C VAL A 449 6.96 -0.23 4.39
N LEU A 450 5.70 0.03 3.96
CA LEU A 450 4.91 1.19 4.36
C LEU A 450 3.71 0.73 5.18
N ARG A 451 3.34 1.53 6.17
CA ARG A 451 2.24 1.22 7.09
C ARG A 451 1.23 2.38 7.19
N GLY A 452 0.04 2.08 7.67
CA GLY A 452 -0.95 3.06 8.12
C GLY A 452 -1.96 3.54 7.08
N GLY A 453 -1.66 3.45 5.79
CA GLY A 453 -2.53 4.05 4.76
C GLY A 453 -2.36 5.55 4.63
N SER A 454 -2.84 6.12 3.54
CA SER A 454 -2.88 7.56 3.30
C SER A 454 -4.30 8.12 3.37
N TRP A 455 -4.45 9.44 3.27
CA TRP A 455 -5.75 10.10 3.12
C TRP A 455 -6.54 9.59 1.90
N ALA A 456 -5.87 9.04 0.89
CA ALA A 456 -6.46 8.50 -0.33
C ALA A 456 -6.91 7.04 -0.16
N THR A 457 -6.34 6.30 0.80
CA THR A 457 -6.64 4.88 1.00
C THR A 457 -8.10 4.66 1.38
N GLY A 458 -8.76 3.73 0.68
CA GLY A 458 -10.15 3.37 0.96
C GLY A 458 -10.32 2.65 2.30
N VAL A 459 -11.38 2.97 3.03
CA VAL A 459 -11.65 2.37 4.36
C VAL A 459 -11.63 0.84 4.36
N PRO A 460 -12.22 0.12 3.37
CA PRO A 460 -12.17 -1.35 3.34
C PRO A 460 -10.77 -1.93 3.16
N ALA A 461 -9.83 -1.13 2.61
CA ALA A 461 -8.46 -1.57 2.34
C ALA A 461 -7.51 -1.34 3.52
N ILE A 462 -7.98 -0.78 4.65
CA ILE A 462 -7.10 -0.42 5.75
C ILE A 462 -7.38 -1.17 7.04
N ARG A 463 -6.31 -1.55 7.72
CA ARG A 463 -6.21 -2.08 9.09
C ARG A 463 -4.77 -1.92 9.54
N ALA A 464 -4.53 -1.98 10.83
CA ALA A 464 -3.17 -1.74 11.32
C ALA A 464 -2.16 -2.84 10.91
N THR A 465 -2.63 -4.04 10.58
CA THR A 465 -1.77 -5.13 10.06
C THR A 465 -1.46 -5.02 8.57
N PHE A 466 -2.18 -4.15 7.83
CA PHE A 466 -1.97 -4.01 6.39
C PHE A 466 -0.53 -3.62 6.08
N ARG A 467 0.09 -4.34 5.16
CA ARG A 467 1.47 -4.12 4.69
C ARG A 467 1.44 -3.65 3.26
N ASN A 468 1.84 -2.40 3.03
CA ASN A 468 2.18 -1.91 1.70
C ASN A 468 3.70 -1.93 1.53
N TRP A 469 4.17 -1.93 0.30
CA TRP A 469 5.59 -1.91 -0.01
C TRP A 469 5.85 -1.18 -1.33
N ASP A 470 6.99 -0.52 -1.42
CA ASP A 470 7.43 0.07 -2.68
C ASP A 470 8.97 0.16 -2.71
N TYR A 471 9.52 0.48 -3.88
CA TYR A 471 10.94 0.79 -4.01
C TYR A 471 11.32 2.01 -3.18
N PRO A 472 12.53 2.03 -2.58
CA PRO A 472 12.97 3.14 -1.73
C PRO A 472 13.08 4.49 -2.45
N ILE A 473 13.03 4.51 -3.77
CA ILE A 473 13.11 5.71 -4.62
C ILE A 473 11.74 6.36 -4.92
N ARG A 474 10.63 5.75 -4.52
CA ARG A 474 9.29 6.21 -4.91
C ARG A 474 8.86 7.45 -4.13
N ARG A 475 8.48 8.51 -4.83
CA ARG A 475 8.05 9.81 -4.28
C ARG A 475 6.64 10.20 -4.69
N GLN A 476 6.07 9.60 -5.75
CA GLN A 476 4.74 9.92 -6.27
C GLN A 476 3.60 9.40 -5.39
N ILE A 477 3.88 8.45 -4.51
CA ILE A 477 2.94 7.92 -3.53
C ILE A 477 2.71 8.91 -2.38
N PHE A 478 1.59 8.82 -1.71
CA PHE A 478 1.24 9.69 -0.57
C PHE A 478 1.89 9.21 0.72
N ALA A 479 3.23 9.17 0.71
CA ALA A 479 4.05 8.64 1.79
C ALA A 479 4.86 9.72 2.50
N GLY A 480 4.86 9.63 3.82
CA GLY A 480 5.69 10.33 4.77
C GLY A 480 6.33 9.34 5.75
N PHE A 481 6.59 9.75 6.99
CA PHE A 481 7.25 8.91 7.99
C PHE A 481 7.12 9.49 9.40
N ARG A 482 7.38 8.64 10.41
CA ARG A 482 7.65 9.07 11.79
C ARG A 482 9.00 8.55 12.25
N LEU A 483 9.49 9.08 13.37
CA LEU A 483 10.81 8.72 13.89
C LEU A 483 10.70 7.85 15.13
N ALA A 484 11.75 7.06 15.34
CA ALA A 484 11.96 6.25 16.51
C ALA A 484 13.43 6.34 16.99
N ARG A 485 13.70 5.90 18.19
CA ARG A 485 15.05 5.67 18.71
C ARG A 485 15.03 4.54 19.74
N ASP A 486 16.17 3.95 19.97
CA ASP A 486 16.32 2.93 21.01
C ASP A 486 16.13 3.56 22.39
N ALA A 487 15.57 2.78 23.31
CA ALA A 487 15.59 3.13 24.71
C ALA A 487 16.95 2.70 25.30
N GLU A 488 17.60 3.62 26.02
CA GLU A 488 18.83 3.33 26.74
C GLU A 488 18.58 2.37 27.92
#